data_b79ac88199e8e55bd4771684eeaa8ab5
#
_entry.id   b79ac88199e8e55bd4771684eeaa8ab5
#
_cell.length_a   1.000
_cell.length_b   1.000
_cell.length_c   1.000
_cell.angle_alpha   90.00
_cell.angle_beta   90.00
_cell.angle_gamma   90.00
#
_symmetry.space_group_name_H-M   'P 1'
#
loop_
_entity.id
_entity.type
_entity.pdbx_description
1 polymer ?
#
loop_
_entity_poly.entity_id
_entity_poly.type
_entity_poly.pdbx_seq_one_letter_code
_entity_poly.pdbx_strand_id
1 'polypeptide(L)'
;MRIAVTIFLTDETITPTRLARELEDRGFAGLYLPEHTHIPVERTTPYPAGGDLPPEYGRTLDPFVALGQAAAVTERLGLGTGITLVAQHDPIALAKQIATLDHLSGGRFTLGLGFGWNVEEAADHGVRWSSRRELVRDRMALMRALWSEQPVAFQGEFGGVRASHAYPKPVRKPRGPVVGPRTLVGGAAGPSRSSRTPSTRARASSRTTPTSASRRSWCSCLRRGRRRC
;
A
#
# COMPACT_ATOMS: atom_id res chain seq x y z
N MET A 1 7.14 -22.72 -17.93
CA MET A 1 7.54 -21.70 -16.90
C MET A 1 6.75 -20.42 -17.19
N ARG A 2 6.18 -19.76 -16.17
CA ARG A 2 5.43 -18.49 -16.34
C ARG A 2 6.30 -17.37 -15.77
N ILE A 3 6.66 -16.39 -16.61
CA ILE A 3 7.51 -15.27 -16.23
C ILE A 3 6.66 -14.01 -16.13
N ALA A 4 6.78 -13.29 -15.03
CA ALA A 4 6.18 -11.98 -14.83
C ALA A 4 7.27 -10.92 -14.68
N VAL A 5 6.93 -9.66 -14.95
CA VAL A 5 7.83 -8.52 -14.86
C VAL A 5 7.43 -7.67 -13.66
N THR A 6 8.42 -7.27 -12.86
CA THR A 6 8.29 -6.22 -11.85
C THR A 6 9.19 -5.06 -12.26
N ILE A 7 8.63 -3.86 -12.32
CA ILE A 7 9.34 -2.67 -12.80
C ILE A 7 8.80 -1.41 -12.12
N PHE A 8 9.68 -0.45 -11.87
CA PHE A 8 9.29 0.92 -11.55
C PHE A 8 8.89 1.65 -12.84
N LEU A 9 7.60 1.94 -12.99
CA LEU A 9 7.11 2.86 -14.01
C LEU A 9 7.15 4.27 -13.46
N THR A 10 7.77 5.16 -14.20
CA THR A 10 7.95 6.57 -13.84
C THR A 10 7.42 7.49 -14.93
N ASP A 11 7.34 8.77 -14.66
CA ASP A 11 7.03 9.82 -15.63
C ASP A 11 8.07 9.95 -16.78
N GLU A 12 9.23 9.31 -16.63
CA GLU A 12 10.32 9.32 -17.62
C GLU A 12 10.44 8.01 -18.41
N THR A 13 9.63 6.99 -18.08
CA THR A 13 9.74 5.67 -18.70
C THR A 13 8.64 5.40 -19.74
N ILE A 14 8.61 4.16 -20.25
CA ILE A 14 7.54 3.69 -21.13
C ILE A 14 6.16 3.83 -20.46
N THR A 15 5.14 4.20 -21.22
CA THR A 15 3.78 4.31 -20.68
C THR A 15 3.19 2.95 -20.27
N PRO A 16 2.31 2.91 -19.24
CA PRO A 16 1.69 1.65 -18.80
C PRO A 16 0.98 0.89 -19.92
N THR A 17 0.28 1.59 -20.79
CA THR A 17 -0.46 1.00 -21.91
C THR A 17 0.47 0.34 -22.93
N ARG A 18 1.56 1.00 -23.29
CA ARG A 18 2.53 0.46 -24.25
C ARG A 18 3.25 -0.76 -23.65
N LEU A 19 3.73 -0.64 -22.41
CA LEU A 19 4.41 -1.75 -21.75
C LEU A 19 3.50 -2.98 -21.63
N ALA A 20 2.24 -2.77 -21.21
CA ALA A 20 1.30 -3.87 -21.02
C ALA A 20 1.02 -4.64 -22.32
N ARG A 21 0.83 -3.95 -23.45
CA ARG A 21 0.69 -4.58 -24.77
C ARG A 21 1.93 -5.39 -25.15
N GLU A 22 3.12 -4.78 -25.04
CA GLU A 22 4.39 -5.44 -25.35
C GLU A 22 4.62 -6.71 -24.51
N LEU A 23 4.24 -6.68 -23.23
CA LEU A 23 4.35 -7.85 -22.36
C LEU A 23 3.36 -8.95 -22.74
N GLU A 24 2.11 -8.58 -23.02
CA GLU A 24 1.08 -9.54 -23.45
C GLU A 24 1.43 -10.19 -24.78
N ASP A 25 1.88 -9.42 -25.78
CA ASP A 25 2.24 -9.87 -27.11
C ASP A 25 3.44 -10.84 -27.08
N ARG A 26 4.37 -10.62 -26.14
CA ARG A 26 5.52 -11.51 -25.90
C ARG A 26 5.23 -12.70 -24.98
N GLY A 27 3.99 -12.85 -24.51
CA GLY A 27 3.57 -13.99 -23.70
C GLY A 27 4.04 -13.97 -22.26
N PHE A 28 4.36 -12.78 -21.70
CA PHE A 28 4.62 -12.66 -20.28
C PHE A 28 3.36 -12.94 -19.45
N ALA A 29 3.57 -13.51 -18.27
CA ALA A 29 2.46 -13.92 -17.40
C ALA A 29 1.83 -12.77 -16.62
N GLY A 30 2.55 -11.68 -16.40
CA GLY A 30 2.02 -10.55 -15.62
C GLY A 30 2.98 -9.37 -15.51
N LEU A 31 2.40 -8.24 -15.13
CA LEU A 31 3.04 -6.98 -14.79
C LEU A 31 2.75 -6.63 -13.34
N TYR A 32 3.79 -6.38 -12.56
CA TYR A 32 3.70 -6.01 -11.15
C TYR A 32 4.41 -4.69 -10.91
N LEU A 33 3.73 -3.75 -10.26
CA LEU A 33 4.25 -2.42 -9.97
C LEU A 33 4.47 -2.23 -8.48
N PRO A 34 5.65 -1.75 -8.06
CA PRO A 34 5.90 -1.33 -6.68
C PRO A 34 5.17 -0.02 -6.38
N GLU A 35 5.12 0.34 -5.10
CA GLU A 35 4.48 1.55 -4.63
C GLU A 35 5.41 2.35 -3.72
N HIS A 36 5.52 3.63 -4.04
CA HIS A 36 5.94 4.72 -3.16
C HIS A 36 5.12 5.94 -3.53
N THR A 37 4.55 6.62 -2.54
CA THR A 37 3.81 7.87 -2.81
C THR A 37 4.75 9.06 -2.96
N HIS A 38 5.83 9.04 -2.20
CA HIS A 38 6.91 10.02 -2.19
C HIS A 38 8.11 9.45 -1.45
N ILE A 39 9.24 10.08 -1.60
CA ILE A 39 10.45 9.78 -0.81
C ILE A 39 10.87 11.06 -0.08
N PRO A 40 10.81 11.08 1.26
CA PRO A 40 11.31 12.24 2.03
C PRO A 40 12.78 12.52 1.72
N VAL A 41 13.11 13.79 1.53
CA VAL A 41 14.50 14.22 1.26
C VAL A 41 15.37 13.99 2.50
N GLU A 42 14.86 14.41 3.65
CA GLU A 42 15.51 14.18 4.94
C GLU A 42 15.02 12.86 5.53
N ARG A 43 15.71 11.78 5.21
CA ARG A 43 15.45 10.47 5.79
C ARG A 43 16.70 9.86 6.40
N THR A 44 16.53 9.15 7.51
CA THR A 44 17.58 8.39 8.19
C THR A 44 17.49 6.89 7.92
N THR A 45 16.32 6.42 7.47
CA THR A 45 16.11 5.02 7.11
C THR A 45 16.99 4.64 5.91
N PRO A 46 17.91 3.68 6.04
CA PRO A 46 18.78 3.29 4.95
C PRO A 46 18.01 2.54 3.86
N TYR A 47 18.50 2.64 2.63
CA TYR A 47 17.98 1.82 1.53
C TYR A 47 18.26 0.33 1.80
N PRO A 48 17.25 -0.56 1.72
CA PRO A 48 17.41 -1.97 2.11
C PRO A 48 18.44 -2.76 1.32
N ALA A 49 18.70 -2.38 0.07
CA ALA A 49 19.72 -3.01 -0.77
C ALA A 49 21.12 -2.42 -0.57
N GLY A 50 21.24 -1.38 0.27
CA GLY A 50 22.50 -0.66 0.51
C GLY A 50 22.83 0.36 -0.58
N GLY A 51 23.75 1.29 -0.26
CA GLY A 51 24.12 2.38 -1.17
C GLY A 51 23.07 3.48 -1.28
N ASP A 52 23.15 4.26 -2.35
CA ASP A 52 22.22 5.34 -2.64
C ASP A 52 20.88 4.80 -3.13
N LEU A 53 19.81 5.51 -2.75
CA LEU A 53 18.46 5.17 -3.24
C LEU A 53 18.35 5.53 -4.72
N PRO A 54 17.97 4.57 -5.59
CA PRO A 54 17.76 4.85 -6.99
C PRO A 54 16.66 5.92 -7.21
N PRO A 55 16.82 6.84 -8.18
CA PRO A 55 15.92 7.97 -8.37
C PRO A 55 14.49 7.57 -8.74
N GLU A 56 14.30 6.40 -9.35
CA GLU A 56 12.99 5.88 -9.72
C GLU A 56 12.05 5.66 -8.53
N TYR A 57 12.57 5.50 -7.31
CA TYR A 57 11.75 5.37 -6.09
C TYR A 57 10.91 6.61 -5.81
N GLY A 58 11.44 7.80 -6.06
CA GLY A 58 10.73 9.07 -5.88
C GLY A 58 9.84 9.47 -7.06
N ARG A 59 9.87 8.71 -8.16
CA ARG A 59 9.19 9.04 -9.42
C ARG A 59 8.14 8.00 -9.82
N THR A 60 7.87 7.00 -8.99
CA THR A 60 6.91 5.93 -9.32
C THR A 60 5.52 6.50 -9.62
N LEU A 61 4.92 6.00 -10.70
CA LEU A 61 3.49 6.23 -10.95
C LEU A 61 2.65 5.51 -9.89
N ASP A 62 1.48 6.07 -9.57
CA ASP A 62 0.49 5.36 -8.76
C ASP A 62 0.16 4.01 -9.40
N PRO A 63 0.33 2.89 -8.69
CA PRO A 63 0.19 1.56 -9.29
C PRO A 63 -1.25 1.23 -9.69
N PHE A 64 -2.27 1.74 -8.99
CA PHE A 64 -3.67 1.45 -9.33
C PHE A 64 -4.10 2.19 -10.59
N VAL A 65 -3.65 3.45 -10.76
CA VAL A 65 -3.90 4.24 -11.96
C VAL A 65 -3.19 3.61 -13.17
N ALA A 66 -1.91 3.26 -13.01
CA ALA A 66 -1.10 2.66 -14.08
C ALA A 66 -1.63 1.26 -14.48
N LEU A 67 -1.98 0.42 -13.51
CA LEU A 67 -2.56 -0.90 -13.76
C LEU A 67 -3.97 -0.83 -14.33
N GLY A 68 -4.75 0.21 -14.03
CA GLY A 68 -6.03 0.48 -14.67
C GLY A 68 -5.88 0.74 -16.18
N GLN A 69 -4.87 1.52 -16.58
CA GLN A 69 -4.52 1.72 -17.99
C GLN A 69 -4.05 0.42 -18.66
N ALA A 70 -3.23 -0.37 -17.97
CA ALA A 70 -2.78 -1.67 -18.47
C ALA A 70 -3.96 -2.65 -18.66
N ALA A 71 -4.91 -2.67 -17.71
CA ALA A 71 -6.10 -3.51 -17.78
C ALA A 71 -6.97 -3.22 -19.00
N ALA A 72 -7.08 -1.95 -19.37
CA ALA A 72 -7.91 -1.49 -20.50
C ALA A 72 -7.38 -1.91 -21.87
N VAL A 73 -6.11 -2.28 -21.99
CA VAL A 73 -5.44 -2.58 -23.26
C VAL A 73 -4.93 -4.02 -23.37
N THR A 74 -5.25 -4.86 -22.40
CA THR A 74 -4.85 -6.27 -22.33
C THR A 74 -6.03 -7.16 -21.96
N GLU A 75 -5.97 -8.43 -22.37
CA GLU A 75 -7.01 -9.43 -22.11
C GLU A 75 -6.57 -10.58 -21.20
N ARG A 76 -5.28 -10.94 -21.25
CA ARG A 76 -4.72 -12.11 -20.59
C ARG A 76 -3.64 -11.80 -19.56
N LEU A 77 -2.95 -10.66 -19.72
CA LEU A 77 -1.84 -10.26 -18.85
C LEU A 77 -2.33 -10.16 -17.40
N GLY A 78 -1.69 -10.92 -16.49
CA GLY A 78 -1.89 -10.74 -15.06
C GLY A 78 -1.38 -9.38 -14.59
N LEU A 79 -2.11 -8.73 -13.71
CA LEU A 79 -1.79 -7.40 -13.20
C LEU A 79 -1.63 -7.46 -11.69
N GLY A 80 -0.70 -6.74 -11.11
CA GLY A 80 -0.56 -6.77 -9.66
C GLY A 80 0.33 -5.69 -9.10
N THR A 81 0.28 -5.55 -7.79
CA THR A 81 1.23 -4.72 -7.06
C THR A 81 2.36 -5.55 -6.50
N GLY A 82 3.54 -5.04 -6.56
CA GLY A 82 4.72 -5.71 -6.05
C GLY A 82 5.62 -4.78 -5.23
N ILE A 83 5.08 -4.21 -4.19
CA ILE A 83 3.92 -4.44 -3.31
C ILE A 83 3.11 -3.16 -3.06
N THR A 84 1.87 -3.26 -2.50
CA THR A 84 1.11 -2.13 -1.97
C THR A 84 1.44 -1.89 -0.50
N LEU A 85 1.62 -0.63 -0.15
CA LEU A 85 1.89 -0.15 1.21
C LEU A 85 0.56 0.07 1.98
N VAL A 86 -0.16 -1.01 2.28
CA VAL A 86 -1.53 -0.98 2.86
C VAL A 86 -1.64 -0.10 4.11
N ALA A 87 -0.56 0.00 4.92
CA ALA A 87 -0.55 0.86 6.10
C ALA A 87 -0.61 2.36 5.77
N GLN A 88 -0.37 2.77 4.54
CA GLN A 88 -0.34 4.18 4.12
C GLN A 88 -1.65 4.63 3.44
N HIS A 89 -2.60 3.71 3.20
CA HIS A 89 -3.88 3.99 2.55
C HIS A 89 -5.05 4.07 3.52
N ASP A 90 -6.08 4.86 3.19
CA ASP A 90 -7.41 4.66 3.76
C ASP A 90 -7.96 3.30 3.33
N PRO A 91 -8.36 2.42 4.26
CA PRO A 91 -8.74 1.04 3.93
C PRO A 91 -10.06 0.95 3.16
N ILE A 92 -10.97 1.91 3.31
CA ILE A 92 -12.27 1.91 2.62
C ILE A 92 -12.05 2.29 1.14
N ALA A 93 -11.24 3.33 0.92
CA ALA A 93 -10.87 3.77 -0.42
C ALA A 93 -10.06 2.69 -1.15
N LEU A 94 -9.07 2.10 -0.47
CA LEU A 94 -8.24 1.03 -1.03
C LEU A 94 -9.06 -0.21 -1.38
N ALA A 95 -10.01 -0.61 -0.51
CA ALA A 95 -10.93 -1.72 -0.81
C ALA A 95 -11.73 -1.48 -2.10
N LYS A 96 -12.18 -0.23 -2.31
CA LYS A 96 -12.89 0.18 -3.52
C LYS A 96 -12.00 0.13 -4.75
N GLN A 97 -10.79 0.68 -4.69
CA GLN A 97 -9.82 0.69 -5.79
C GLN A 97 -9.48 -0.74 -6.24
N ILE A 98 -9.15 -1.62 -5.29
CA ILE A 98 -8.83 -3.02 -5.55
C ILE A 98 -9.99 -3.76 -6.20
N ALA A 99 -11.20 -3.64 -5.63
CA ALA A 99 -12.38 -4.30 -6.16
C ALA A 99 -12.74 -3.80 -7.57
N THR A 100 -12.59 -2.50 -7.81
CA THR A 100 -12.83 -1.89 -9.13
C THR A 100 -11.83 -2.40 -10.15
N LEU A 101 -10.54 -2.39 -9.83
CA LEU A 101 -9.50 -2.87 -10.73
C LEU A 101 -9.63 -4.37 -11.03
N ASP A 102 -9.92 -5.17 -10.00
CA ASP A 102 -10.17 -6.61 -10.19
C ASP A 102 -11.40 -6.86 -11.08
N HIS A 103 -12.48 -6.11 -10.88
CA HIS A 103 -13.69 -6.19 -11.70
C HIS A 103 -13.43 -5.79 -13.16
N LEU A 104 -12.82 -4.63 -13.39
CA LEU A 104 -12.53 -4.12 -14.74
C LEU A 104 -11.51 -4.96 -15.50
N SER A 105 -10.61 -5.62 -14.79
CA SER A 105 -9.64 -6.55 -15.40
C SER A 105 -10.17 -7.97 -15.58
N GLY A 106 -11.44 -8.25 -15.23
CA GLY A 106 -12.00 -9.61 -15.30
C GLY A 106 -11.33 -10.59 -14.35
N GLY A 107 -10.89 -10.13 -13.16
CA GLY A 107 -10.25 -10.97 -12.14
C GLY A 107 -8.76 -11.22 -12.38
N ARG A 108 -8.09 -10.46 -13.22
CA ARG A 108 -6.64 -10.58 -13.49
C ARG A 108 -5.76 -9.87 -12.47
N PHE A 109 -6.34 -9.05 -11.59
CA PHE A 109 -5.59 -8.28 -10.61
C PHE A 109 -5.14 -9.16 -9.43
N THR A 110 -3.95 -8.90 -8.91
CA THR A 110 -3.37 -9.53 -7.71
C THR A 110 -2.80 -8.46 -6.80
N LEU A 111 -3.33 -8.35 -5.59
CA LEU A 111 -2.78 -7.49 -4.56
C LEU A 111 -1.57 -8.16 -3.90
N GLY A 112 -0.36 -7.72 -4.22
CA GLY A 112 0.81 -7.97 -3.40
C GLY A 112 0.86 -6.94 -2.29
N LEU A 113 0.98 -7.37 -1.04
CA LEU A 113 1.02 -6.46 0.10
C LEU A 113 2.33 -6.56 0.88
N GLY A 114 2.75 -5.44 1.45
CA GLY A 114 3.93 -5.35 2.29
C GLY A 114 3.75 -4.34 3.42
N PHE A 115 4.77 -4.28 4.29
CA PHE A 115 4.75 -3.41 5.47
C PHE A 115 5.55 -2.12 5.29
N GLY A 116 6.19 -1.96 4.12
CA GLY A 116 7.09 -0.85 3.86
C GLY A 116 8.46 -1.01 4.55
N TRP A 117 9.41 -0.20 4.12
CA TRP A 117 10.75 -0.12 4.67
C TRP A 117 11.13 1.29 5.12
N ASN A 118 10.56 2.33 4.49
CA ASN A 118 10.86 3.74 4.75
C ASN A 118 10.00 4.25 5.91
N VAL A 119 10.66 4.53 7.04
CA VAL A 119 9.99 4.95 8.28
C VAL A 119 9.39 6.34 8.12
N GLU A 120 10.13 7.24 7.47
CA GLU A 120 9.74 8.64 7.30
C GLU A 120 8.52 8.74 6.35
N GLU A 121 8.53 8.04 5.23
CA GLU A 121 7.37 7.95 4.32
C GLU A 121 6.13 7.44 5.07
N ALA A 122 6.28 6.38 5.87
CA ALA A 122 5.17 5.84 6.64
C ALA A 122 4.67 6.84 7.69
N ALA A 123 5.57 7.60 8.33
CA ALA A 123 5.22 8.62 9.31
C ALA A 123 4.42 9.77 8.69
N ASP A 124 4.76 10.22 7.49
CA ASP A 124 4.03 11.26 6.75
C ASP A 124 2.58 10.84 6.43
N HIS A 125 2.35 9.54 6.30
CA HIS A 125 1.00 8.95 6.21
C HIS A 125 0.33 8.70 7.58
N GLY A 126 0.92 9.20 8.68
CA GLY A 126 0.38 9.01 10.03
C GLY A 126 0.54 7.59 10.58
N VAL A 127 1.38 6.76 9.97
CA VAL A 127 1.59 5.37 10.38
C VAL A 127 2.58 5.30 11.53
N ARG A 128 2.14 4.80 12.69
CA ARG A 128 3.06 4.46 13.78
C ARG A 128 3.85 3.21 13.40
N TRP A 129 5.16 3.36 13.25
CA TRP A 129 6.04 2.30 12.75
C TRP A 129 5.98 1.00 13.56
N SER A 130 5.91 1.09 14.90
CA SER A 130 5.89 -0.07 15.79
C SER A 130 4.65 -0.94 15.63
N SER A 131 3.50 -0.34 15.30
CA SER A 131 2.21 -1.05 15.14
C SER A 131 1.77 -1.21 13.68
N ARG A 132 2.65 -0.94 12.70
CA ARG A 132 2.27 -1.01 11.28
C ARG A 132 1.80 -2.38 10.80
N ARG A 133 2.29 -3.46 11.43
CA ARG A 133 1.90 -4.82 11.07
C ARG A 133 0.50 -5.16 11.56
N GLU A 134 0.17 -4.74 12.76
CA GLU A 134 -1.17 -4.83 13.36
C GLU A 134 -2.15 -3.99 12.56
N LEU A 135 -1.78 -2.76 12.20
CA LEU A 135 -2.57 -1.88 11.34
C LEU A 135 -2.87 -2.51 9.97
N VAL A 136 -1.88 -3.13 9.32
CA VAL A 136 -2.10 -3.84 8.05
C VAL A 136 -3.06 -5.02 8.22
N ARG A 137 -2.94 -5.79 9.30
CA ARG A 137 -3.86 -6.92 9.56
C ARG A 137 -5.30 -6.44 9.75
N ASP A 138 -5.49 -5.38 10.52
CA ASP A 138 -6.79 -4.79 10.79
C ASP A 138 -7.42 -4.21 9.51
N ARG A 139 -6.66 -3.42 8.74
CA ARG A 139 -7.11 -2.90 7.44
C ARG A 139 -7.47 -4.00 6.44
N MET A 140 -6.69 -5.08 6.39
CA MET A 140 -7.00 -6.23 5.56
C MET A 140 -8.29 -6.95 6.01
N ALA A 141 -8.55 -7.01 7.31
CA ALA A 141 -9.80 -7.58 7.82
C ALA A 141 -11.00 -6.72 7.43
N LEU A 142 -10.90 -5.40 7.57
CA LEU A 142 -11.92 -4.44 7.13
C LEU A 142 -12.19 -4.56 5.63
N MET A 143 -11.14 -4.57 4.80
CA MET A 143 -11.29 -4.69 3.34
C MET A 143 -11.97 -6.01 2.95
N ARG A 144 -11.59 -7.13 3.57
CA ARG A 144 -12.25 -8.42 3.33
C ARG A 144 -13.73 -8.42 3.73
N ALA A 145 -14.06 -7.74 4.83
CA ALA A 145 -15.45 -7.55 5.23
C ALA A 145 -16.23 -6.76 4.16
N LEU A 146 -15.66 -5.66 3.65
CA LEU A 146 -16.27 -4.88 2.57
C LEU A 146 -16.44 -5.66 1.25
N TRP A 147 -15.61 -6.69 1.00
CA TRP A 147 -15.73 -7.55 -0.17
C TRP A 147 -16.74 -8.70 0.00
N SER A 148 -17.32 -8.88 1.17
CA SER A 148 -18.38 -9.87 1.37
C SER A 148 -19.66 -9.49 0.63
N GLU A 149 -20.53 -10.48 0.36
CA GLU A 149 -21.77 -10.29 -0.42
C GLU A 149 -22.87 -9.52 0.34
N GLN A 150 -22.85 -9.58 1.66
CA GLN A 150 -23.87 -8.97 2.51
C GLN A 150 -23.49 -7.54 2.91
N PRO A 151 -24.47 -6.68 3.23
CA PRO A 151 -24.17 -5.47 3.98
C PRO A 151 -23.37 -5.81 5.22
N VAL A 152 -22.26 -5.12 5.44
CA VAL A 152 -21.35 -5.46 6.53
C VAL A 152 -21.03 -4.23 7.37
N ALA A 153 -20.98 -4.45 8.69
CA ALA A 153 -20.32 -3.57 9.63
C ALA A 153 -19.02 -4.25 10.08
N PHE A 154 -17.99 -3.46 10.31
CA PHE A 154 -16.73 -3.93 10.85
C PHE A 154 -16.23 -2.94 11.90
N GLN A 155 -15.72 -3.46 13.00
CA GLN A 155 -15.03 -2.69 14.02
C GLN A 155 -13.73 -3.40 14.38
N GLY A 156 -12.62 -2.76 14.04
CA GLY A 156 -11.26 -3.22 14.34
C GLY A 156 -10.61 -2.34 15.40
N GLU A 157 -9.35 -2.61 15.65
CA GLU A 157 -8.51 -1.84 16.59
C GLU A 157 -8.19 -0.43 16.06
N PHE A 158 -7.98 -0.32 14.73
CA PHE A 158 -7.52 0.93 14.09
C PHE A 158 -8.61 1.64 13.30
N GLY A 159 -9.83 1.16 13.34
CA GLY A 159 -10.95 1.79 12.66
C GLY A 159 -12.08 0.83 12.35
N GLY A 160 -13.12 1.36 11.69
CA GLY A 160 -14.28 0.55 11.37
C GLY A 160 -15.16 1.17 10.29
N VAL A 161 -16.21 0.44 9.93
CA VAL A 161 -17.24 0.88 9.01
C VAL A 161 -18.60 0.46 9.55
N ARG A 162 -19.57 1.38 9.48
CA ARG A 162 -20.97 1.08 9.81
C ARG A 162 -21.54 0.11 8.77
N ALA A 163 -22.70 -0.48 9.06
CA ALA A 163 -23.41 -1.32 8.10
C ALA A 163 -23.53 -0.62 6.75
N SER A 164 -22.88 -1.18 5.74
CA SER A 164 -22.68 -0.53 4.45
C SER A 164 -22.74 -1.53 3.30
N HIS A 165 -23.17 -1.03 2.14
CA HIS A 165 -22.99 -1.68 0.86
C HIS A 165 -21.71 -1.17 0.20
N ALA A 166 -20.85 -2.05 -0.29
CA ALA A 166 -19.62 -1.71 -1.00
C ALA A 166 -19.51 -2.50 -2.31
N TYR A 167 -19.81 -1.88 -3.43
CA TYR A 167 -19.69 -2.46 -4.78
C TYR A 167 -18.71 -1.65 -5.64
N PRO A 168 -18.08 -2.27 -6.69
CA PRO A 168 -18.18 -3.70 -7.06
C PRO A 168 -17.56 -4.60 -6.01
N LYS A 169 -17.80 -5.91 -6.15
CA LYS A 169 -17.07 -6.94 -5.41
C LYS A 169 -15.92 -7.47 -6.29
N PRO A 170 -14.80 -7.93 -5.71
CA PRO A 170 -13.78 -8.64 -6.47
C PRO A 170 -14.37 -9.86 -7.19
N VAL A 171 -13.88 -10.13 -8.40
CA VAL A 171 -14.30 -11.30 -9.19
C VAL A 171 -13.84 -12.59 -8.52
N ARG A 172 -12.62 -12.60 -7.98
CA ARG A 172 -12.08 -13.76 -7.28
C ARG A 172 -12.60 -13.86 -5.84
N LYS A 173 -13.32 -14.96 -5.57
CA LYS A 173 -13.84 -15.31 -4.25
C LYS A 173 -13.16 -16.57 -3.72
N PRO A 174 -13.15 -16.84 -2.41
CA PRO A 174 -13.72 -16.05 -1.30
C PRO A 174 -12.74 -15.09 -0.65
N ARG A 175 -11.49 -15.00 -1.10
CA ARG A 175 -10.43 -14.26 -0.41
C ARG A 175 -9.98 -12.97 -1.12
N GLY A 176 -10.61 -12.62 -2.26
CA GLY A 176 -10.15 -11.51 -3.09
C GLY A 176 -8.76 -11.77 -3.73
N PRO A 177 -8.23 -10.82 -4.49
CA PRO A 177 -6.99 -10.97 -5.25
C PRO A 177 -5.72 -10.76 -4.39
N VAL A 178 -5.58 -11.43 -3.24
CA VAL A 178 -4.48 -11.16 -2.29
C VAL A 178 -3.40 -12.22 -2.33
N VAL A 179 -2.14 -11.80 -2.45
CA VAL A 179 -0.94 -12.62 -2.28
C VAL A 179 -0.09 -12.03 -1.15
N GLY A 180 0.19 -12.82 -0.13
CA GLY A 180 0.99 -12.39 1.01
C GLY A 180 2.50 -12.43 0.73
N PRO A 181 3.33 -11.88 1.65
CA PRO A 181 4.77 -11.65 1.44
C PRO A 181 5.63 -12.89 1.22
N ARG A 182 5.10 -14.11 1.38
CA ARG A 182 5.82 -15.36 1.12
C ARG A 182 5.83 -15.81 -0.34
N THR A 183 5.08 -15.17 -1.23
CA THR A 183 4.92 -15.60 -2.62
C THR A 183 5.71 -14.77 -3.62
N LEU A 184 6.25 -13.61 -3.19
CA LEU A 184 7.12 -12.76 -4.01
C LEU A 184 8.59 -12.95 -3.60
N VAL A 185 9.11 -14.18 -3.69
CA VAL A 185 10.54 -14.45 -3.45
C VAL A 185 11.27 -14.40 -4.79
N GLY A 186 11.86 -13.26 -5.06
CA GLY A 186 12.77 -13.02 -6.18
C GLY A 186 13.62 -11.78 -5.91
N GLY A 187 14.14 -11.64 -4.70
CA GLY A 187 15.08 -10.58 -4.31
C GLY A 187 15.83 -11.00 -3.07
N ALA A 188 17.16 -11.06 -3.17
CA ALA A 188 18.17 -11.50 -2.21
C ALA A 188 17.76 -11.56 -0.73
N ALA A 189 17.66 -12.77 -0.20
CA ALA A 189 17.63 -13.01 1.23
C ALA A 189 19.01 -12.71 1.82
N GLY A 190 19.13 -11.61 2.57
CA GLY A 190 20.25 -11.39 3.47
C GLY A 190 20.17 -12.36 4.65
N PRO A 191 21.31 -12.79 5.22
CA PRO A 191 21.36 -13.86 6.21
C PRO A 191 20.67 -13.45 7.51
N SER A 192 19.77 -14.29 7.98
CA SER A 192 19.16 -14.22 9.31
C SER A 192 20.22 -14.50 10.38
N ARG A 193 20.63 -13.48 11.12
CA ARG A 193 21.37 -13.70 12.38
C ARG A 193 20.38 -13.89 13.52
N SER A 194 20.29 -15.12 13.97
CA SER A 194 19.77 -15.45 15.29
C SER A 194 20.87 -15.08 16.32
N SER A 195 20.59 -14.13 17.21
CA SER A 195 21.31 -13.99 18.45
C SER A 195 20.31 -13.84 19.60
N ARG A 196 20.14 -14.95 20.30
CA ARG A 196 19.62 -14.93 21.66
C ARG A 196 20.71 -14.36 22.57
N THR A 197 20.40 -13.38 23.37
CA THR A 197 21.12 -13.08 24.59
C THR A 197 20.14 -12.75 25.72
N PRO A 198 20.44 -13.14 26.98
CA PRO A 198 19.43 -13.20 28.03
C PRO A 198 19.32 -11.90 28.83
N SER A 199 18.16 -11.76 29.46
CA SER A 199 17.77 -10.67 30.34
C SER A 199 18.72 -10.45 31.48
N THR A 200 18.99 -9.19 31.82
CA THR A 200 19.36 -8.78 33.17
C THR A 200 18.47 -7.60 33.61
N ARG A 201 17.75 -7.83 34.70
CA ARG A 201 16.95 -6.85 35.44
C ARG A 201 17.84 -5.76 36.01
N ALA A 202 17.44 -4.51 35.90
CA ALA A 202 17.74 -3.49 36.88
C ALA A 202 16.56 -2.54 37.06
N ARG A 203 16.08 -2.46 38.29
CA ARG A 203 15.11 -1.48 38.80
C ARG A 203 15.84 -0.18 39.10
N ALA A 204 15.28 0.95 38.75
CA ALA A 204 15.35 2.16 39.55
C ALA A 204 14.25 3.13 39.20
N SER A 205 13.61 3.61 40.21
CA SER A 205 12.56 4.59 40.35
C SER A 205 13.10 6.01 40.20
N SER A 206 12.32 6.95 39.66
CA SER A 206 12.04 8.23 40.31
C SER A 206 11.08 9.10 39.46
N ARG A 207 10.15 9.63 40.20
CA ARG A 207 9.10 10.61 39.89
C ARG A 207 9.64 11.91 39.30
N THR A 208 8.88 12.55 38.45
CA THR A 208 8.36 13.91 38.67
C THR A 208 7.37 14.30 37.53
N THR A 209 6.26 14.85 37.94
CA THR A 209 5.15 15.44 37.18
C THR A 209 5.35 16.97 37.03
N PRO A 210 4.37 17.77 36.54
CA PRO A 210 4.17 18.13 35.14
C PRO A 210 4.21 19.66 34.95
N THR A 211 4.25 20.15 33.72
CA THR A 211 3.86 21.57 33.48
C THR A 211 3.08 21.70 32.17
N SER A 212 2.01 22.42 32.33
CA SER A 212 0.94 22.79 31.42
C SER A 212 1.34 23.84 30.38
N ALA A 213 0.43 23.99 29.41
CA ALA A 213 0.21 25.08 28.44
C ALA A 213 0.76 24.77 27.03
N SER A 214 0.02 24.97 25.95
CA SER A 214 -1.10 25.83 25.64
C SER A 214 -1.78 25.38 24.35
N ARG A 215 -3.10 25.32 24.37
CA ARG A 215 -3.96 25.21 23.17
C ARG A 215 -3.81 26.49 22.34
N ARG A 216 -3.50 26.37 21.06
CA ARG A 216 -3.83 27.39 20.07
C ARG A 216 -4.63 26.74 18.95
N SER A 217 -5.87 27.18 18.91
CA SER A 217 -6.89 26.91 17.93
C SER A 217 -6.48 27.36 16.52
N TRP A 218 -6.56 26.45 15.56
CA TRP A 218 -6.66 26.80 14.15
C TRP A 218 -8.11 26.71 13.73
N CYS A 219 -8.79 27.84 13.77
CA CYS A 219 -10.08 28.03 13.13
C CYS A 219 -10.14 29.48 12.67
N SER A 220 -10.08 29.69 11.37
CA SER A 220 -10.74 30.79 10.65
C SER A 220 -9.97 31.14 9.38
N CYS A 221 -10.49 30.70 8.24
CA CYS A 221 -10.50 31.47 6.97
C CYS A 221 -11.34 30.72 5.92
N LEU A 222 -12.66 30.81 6.09
CA LEU A 222 -13.61 30.58 4.98
C LEU A 222 -14.79 31.52 5.19
N ARG A 223 -14.67 32.78 4.73
CA ARG A 223 -15.81 33.59 4.35
C ARG A 223 -15.39 34.65 3.36
N ARG A 224 -16.20 34.70 2.32
CA ARG A 224 -16.49 35.77 1.36
C ARG A 224 -15.79 35.73 0.02
N GLY A 225 -16.70 35.65 -0.97
CA GLY A 225 -16.54 36.12 -2.31
C GLY A 225 -17.56 35.58 -3.31
N ARG A 226 -18.86 35.93 -3.17
CA ARG A 226 -19.82 35.88 -4.28
C ARG A 226 -19.50 36.99 -5.28
N ARG A 227 -19.52 36.70 -6.60
CA ARG A 227 -20.20 37.40 -7.71
C ARG A 227 -19.76 36.76 -9.01
N ARG A 228 -20.74 36.25 -9.69
CA ARG A 228 -21.34 36.57 -11.00
C ARG A 228 -20.32 36.80 -12.14
N CYS A 229 -20.22 35.90 -13.10
CA CYS A 229 -20.77 35.99 -14.47
C CYS A 229 -20.94 34.56 -15.01
#